data_ef2762bfd86424968561a1a82ec91aa8
#
_entry.id   ef2762bfd86424968561a1a82ec91aa8
#
_cell.length_a   1.000
_cell.length_b   1.000
_cell.length_c   1.000
_cell.angle_alpha   90.00
_cell.angle_beta   90.00
_cell.angle_gamma   90.00
#
_symmetry.space_group_name_H-M   'P 1'
#
loop_
_entity.id
_entity.type
_entity.pdbx_description
1 polymer ?
#
loop_
_entity_poly.entity_id
_entity_poly.type
_entity_poly.pdbx_seq_one_letter_code
_entity_poly.pdbx_strand_id
1 'polypeptide(L)'
;MPQAIACANDTMAITAYNSLINAGYDLPREIAITGFDGLIQAIEHYPAITTAQHDYENAVIKAFDILNDIFNHKEVPAVNYINSNVIIGGSCGCHYDSIKKYNNLSYNLNNRYDAQIQFNKDQINMTADLNDNSSFQGMFDKLTRYAKNFFSHRFWLCVVDNFLTEDEELSDILDDNASLHFGYSNHMDVVLSKHDTIWQGMTDFETSNLLPNIESVLEEEDNILFLPLHVLDHTIGYAALVYEPDKMNMEQLYQFLMNVSTALETMKVHQRQQNIISSLENKYIHDPLTGLLNRRGFYQKVLPDFNRCINKEKHFIAISVDLNGLKKINDTYGHSDGDIAISAIGNILINSSFQDETCARFGGDEFVMAGPLADDLDANDFLDKIHQNINIYNKMHNHPYDVSASIGIITGIPTPEISLDDFIKAADEEMYKDKVLHHQLREQ
;
A
#
# COMPACT_ATOMS: atom_id res chain seq x y z
N MET A 1 -28.64 22.62 -55.02
CA MET A 1 -27.97 22.54 -53.71
C MET A 1 -28.84 23.22 -52.69
N PRO A 2 -28.97 22.74 -51.49
CA PRO A 2 -29.66 23.44 -50.43
C PRO A 2 -28.89 24.72 -50.07
N GLN A 3 -29.62 25.78 -49.74
CA GLN A 3 -29.03 27.06 -49.32
C GLN A 3 -28.71 27.08 -47.83
N ALA A 4 -29.30 26.16 -47.04
CA ALA A 4 -29.08 26.02 -45.64
C ALA A 4 -29.26 24.55 -45.18
N ILE A 5 -28.53 24.13 -44.16
CA ILE A 5 -28.62 22.85 -43.52
C ILE A 5 -28.84 23.10 -42.03
N ALA A 6 -30.00 22.65 -41.52
CA ALA A 6 -30.25 22.60 -40.11
C ALA A 6 -29.93 21.19 -39.59
N CYS A 7 -28.92 21.07 -38.73
CA CYS A 7 -28.48 19.82 -38.15
C CYS A 7 -29.23 19.53 -36.84
N ALA A 8 -29.47 18.27 -36.58
CA ALA A 8 -30.20 17.84 -35.38
C ALA A 8 -29.42 18.11 -34.05
N ASN A 9 -28.11 18.20 -34.16
CA ASN A 9 -27.24 18.58 -33.02
C ASN A 9 -25.96 19.27 -33.49
N ASP A 10 -25.20 19.82 -32.56
CA ASP A 10 -24.00 20.57 -32.83
C ASP A 10 -22.84 19.71 -33.36
N THR A 11 -22.72 18.47 -32.93
CA THR A 11 -21.69 17.53 -33.43
C THR A 11 -21.89 17.25 -34.91
N MET A 12 -23.15 17.08 -35.36
CA MET A 12 -23.49 16.93 -36.76
C MET A 12 -23.23 18.22 -37.54
N ALA A 13 -23.53 19.36 -36.94
CA ALA A 13 -23.27 20.66 -37.59
C ALA A 13 -21.80 20.93 -37.80
N ILE A 14 -20.94 20.68 -36.85
CA ILE A 14 -19.48 20.81 -36.95
C ILE A 14 -18.94 19.85 -38.00
N THR A 15 -19.39 18.58 -37.96
CA THR A 15 -18.95 17.58 -38.95
C THR A 15 -19.37 17.95 -40.37
N ALA A 16 -20.61 18.38 -40.55
CA ALA A 16 -21.13 18.84 -41.86
C ALA A 16 -20.34 20.07 -42.38
N TYR A 17 -20.10 21.04 -41.49
CA TYR A 17 -19.33 22.25 -41.81
C TYR A 17 -17.92 21.88 -42.32
N ASN A 18 -17.18 21.08 -41.56
CA ASN A 18 -15.84 20.67 -41.91
C ASN A 18 -15.79 19.84 -43.23
N SER A 19 -16.76 18.95 -43.41
CA SER A 19 -16.86 18.10 -44.59
C SER A 19 -17.12 18.93 -45.86
N LEU A 20 -18.00 19.93 -45.78
CA LEU A 20 -18.31 20.82 -46.92
C LEU A 20 -17.14 21.76 -47.25
N ILE A 21 -16.45 22.30 -46.22
CA ILE A 21 -15.21 23.07 -46.46
C ILE A 21 -14.16 22.21 -47.18
N ASN A 22 -13.95 20.96 -46.70
CA ASN A 22 -13.01 20.03 -47.35
C ASN A 22 -13.42 19.63 -48.77
N ALA A 23 -14.72 19.70 -49.10
CA ALA A 23 -15.26 19.48 -50.42
C ALA A 23 -15.18 20.73 -51.34
N GLY A 24 -14.68 21.87 -50.79
CA GLY A 24 -14.43 23.10 -51.57
C GLY A 24 -15.59 24.09 -51.61
N TYR A 25 -16.62 23.96 -50.77
CA TYR A 25 -17.73 24.91 -50.67
C TYR A 25 -17.34 26.16 -49.85
N ASP A 26 -17.80 27.35 -50.28
CA ASP A 26 -17.62 28.61 -49.55
C ASP A 26 -18.73 28.79 -48.52
N LEU A 27 -18.44 28.43 -47.27
CA LEU A 27 -19.40 28.55 -46.17
C LEU A 27 -19.13 29.84 -45.34
N PRO A 28 -20.17 30.54 -44.92
CA PRO A 28 -21.63 30.28 -45.07
C PRO A 28 -22.26 30.91 -46.35
N ARG A 29 -21.43 31.40 -47.30
CA ARG A 29 -21.97 32.13 -48.46
C ARG A 29 -22.81 31.24 -49.37
N GLU A 30 -22.37 30.02 -49.61
CA GLU A 30 -23.10 29.08 -50.48
C GLU A 30 -24.11 28.27 -49.71
N ILE A 31 -23.75 27.83 -48.47
CA ILE A 31 -24.61 27.01 -47.64
C ILE A 31 -24.47 27.47 -46.19
N ALA A 32 -25.58 27.92 -45.58
CA ALA A 32 -25.66 28.20 -44.15
C ALA A 32 -25.81 26.91 -43.34
N ILE A 33 -25.20 26.83 -42.16
CA ILE A 33 -25.31 25.67 -41.26
C ILE A 33 -25.74 26.14 -39.87
N THR A 34 -26.68 25.39 -39.31
CA THR A 34 -27.08 25.58 -37.91
C THR A 34 -27.09 24.25 -37.18
N GLY A 35 -26.80 24.28 -35.88
CA GLY A 35 -26.85 23.16 -34.95
C GLY A 35 -27.94 23.31 -33.91
N PHE A 36 -27.88 22.42 -32.92
CA PHE A 36 -28.76 22.38 -31.76
C PHE A 36 -27.96 21.75 -30.60
N ASP A 37 -28.23 22.06 -29.36
CA ASP A 37 -27.71 21.68 -28.06
C ASP A 37 -26.92 22.79 -27.33
N GLY A 38 -26.33 23.74 -28.07
CA GLY A 38 -25.51 24.81 -27.49
C GLY A 38 -24.17 24.31 -26.94
N LEU A 39 -23.58 23.29 -27.59
CA LEU A 39 -22.30 22.73 -27.19
C LEU A 39 -21.19 23.77 -27.26
N ILE A 40 -20.28 23.74 -26.27
CA ILE A 40 -19.16 24.67 -26.25
C ILE A 40 -18.27 24.56 -27.47
N GLN A 41 -18.09 23.35 -28.03
CA GLN A 41 -17.35 23.09 -29.23
C GLN A 41 -17.97 23.78 -30.46
N ALA A 42 -19.28 23.93 -30.51
CA ALA A 42 -19.97 24.65 -31.59
C ALA A 42 -19.84 26.16 -31.43
N ILE A 43 -19.94 26.65 -30.19
CA ILE A 43 -19.79 28.07 -29.84
C ILE A 43 -18.34 28.54 -30.08
N GLU A 44 -17.37 27.69 -29.81
CA GLU A 44 -15.93 27.95 -30.00
C GLU A 44 -15.41 27.58 -31.36
N HIS A 45 -16.21 26.94 -32.23
CA HIS A 45 -15.84 26.63 -33.61
C HIS A 45 -15.56 27.92 -34.42
N TYR A 46 -14.70 27.84 -35.43
CA TYR A 46 -14.45 28.98 -36.30
C TYR A 46 -14.85 28.71 -37.77
N PRO A 47 -15.80 29.51 -38.29
CA PRO A 47 -16.66 30.44 -37.58
C PRO A 47 -17.60 29.71 -36.61
N ALA A 48 -18.00 30.37 -35.54
CA ALA A 48 -18.89 29.76 -34.54
C ALA A 48 -20.18 29.23 -35.19
N ILE A 49 -20.62 28.08 -34.81
CA ILE A 49 -21.86 27.48 -35.28
C ILE A 49 -23.03 28.19 -34.63
N THR A 50 -24.02 28.63 -35.44
CA THR A 50 -25.31 29.11 -34.91
C THR A 50 -26.05 27.91 -34.34
N THR A 51 -26.42 27.97 -33.06
CA THR A 51 -27.04 26.84 -32.33
C THR A 51 -28.14 27.29 -31.39
N ALA A 52 -29.03 26.40 -31.00
CA ALA A 52 -30.00 26.65 -29.97
C ALA A 52 -29.56 25.90 -28.68
N GLN A 53 -29.33 26.64 -27.64
CA GLN A 53 -28.91 26.11 -26.34
C GLN A 53 -30.11 25.71 -25.49
N HIS A 54 -30.09 24.49 -24.93
CA HIS A 54 -31.06 24.07 -23.95
C HIS A 54 -30.93 24.84 -22.63
N ASP A 55 -32.06 25.23 -22.07
CA ASP A 55 -32.10 25.78 -20.73
C ASP A 55 -32.33 24.64 -19.72
N TYR A 56 -31.21 23.91 -19.42
CA TYR A 56 -31.25 22.75 -18.52
C TYR A 56 -31.67 23.13 -17.10
N GLU A 57 -31.29 24.30 -16.60
CA GLU A 57 -31.66 24.78 -15.28
C GLU A 57 -33.16 24.91 -15.13
N ASN A 58 -33.81 25.67 -16.02
CA ASN A 58 -35.25 25.79 -16.03
C ASN A 58 -35.96 24.47 -16.34
N ALA A 59 -35.35 23.57 -17.10
CA ALA A 59 -35.87 22.23 -17.36
C ALA A 59 -35.99 21.42 -16.06
N VAL A 60 -34.94 21.41 -15.26
CA VAL A 60 -34.87 20.70 -13.98
C VAL A 60 -35.84 21.31 -12.97
N ILE A 61 -35.86 22.65 -12.80
CA ILE A 61 -36.78 23.35 -11.92
C ILE A 61 -38.21 22.96 -12.26
N LYS A 62 -38.59 23.06 -13.55
CA LYS A 62 -39.93 22.72 -14.01
C LYS A 62 -40.27 21.23 -13.81
N ALA A 63 -39.32 20.34 -13.97
CA ALA A 63 -39.53 18.92 -13.69
C ALA A 63 -39.84 18.69 -12.20
N PHE A 64 -39.12 19.35 -11.29
CA PHE A 64 -39.42 19.29 -9.85
C PHE A 64 -40.79 19.89 -9.49
N ASP A 65 -41.17 21.01 -10.10
CA ASP A 65 -42.48 21.62 -9.92
C ASP A 65 -43.60 20.65 -10.35
N ILE A 66 -43.45 20.00 -11.50
CA ILE A 66 -44.39 19.00 -12.02
C ILE A 66 -44.46 17.80 -11.06
N LEU A 67 -43.36 17.28 -10.56
CA LEU A 67 -43.33 16.18 -9.60
C LEU A 67 -44.08 16.58 -8.31
N ASN A 68 -43.78 17.77 -7.78
CA ASN A 68 -44.45 18.29 -6.60
C ASN A 68 -45.97 18.42 -6.80
N ASP A 69 -46.41 18.90 -7.97
CA ASP A 69 -47.85 18.99 -8.32
C ASP A 69 -48.50 17.60 -8.41
N ILE A 70 -47.81 16.60 -8.98
CA ILE A 70 -48.26 15.20 -9.01
C ILE A 70 -48.39 14.63 -7.59
N PHE A 71 -47.39 14.84 -6.73
CA PHE A 71 -47.44 14.40 -5.33
C PHE A 71 -48.57 15.05 -4.54
N ASN A 72 -48.94 16.30 -4.89
CA ASN A 72 -50.08 17.00 -4.29
C ASN A 72 -51.39 16.73 -5.02
N HIS A 73 -51.47 15.68 -5.87
CA HIS A 73 -52.66 15.27 -6.61
C HIS A 73 -53.25 16.37 -7.51
N LYS A 74 -52.45 17.29 -8.01
CA LYS A 74 -52.88 18.30 -8.98
C LYS A 74 -52.80 17.74 -10.41
N GLU A 75 -53.69 18.23 -11.27
CA GLU A 75 -53.61 17.92 -12.71
C GLU A 75 -52.40 18.64 -13.32
N VAL A 76 -51.57 17.90 -14.05
CA VAL A 76 -50.40 18.44 -14.78
C VAL A 76 -50.57 18.23 -16.29
N PRO A 77 -50.13 19.17 -17.14
CA PRO A 77 -50.19 19.02 -18.58
C PRO A 77 -49.37 17.82 -19.03
N ALA A 78 -49.87 17.04 -19.99
CA ALA A 78 -49.14 15.91 -20.55
C ALA A 78 -47.87 16.33 -21.34
N VAL A 79 -47.82 17.56 -21.84
CA VAL A 79 -46.67 18.13 -22.56
C VAL A 79 -46.31 19.47 -21.93
N ASN A 80 -45.08 19.61 -21.59
CA ASN A 80 -44.49 20.82 -21.01
C ASN A 80 -43.37 21.34 -21.91
N TYR A 81 -43.45 22.61 -22.27
CA TYR A 81 -42.44 23.26 -23.14
C TYR A 81 -41.45 24.02 -22.29
N ILE A 82 -40.18 23.99 -22.76
CA ILE A 82 -39.07 24.75 -22.21
C ILE A 82 -38.46 25.55 -23.36
N ASN A 83 -38.20 26.81 -23.11
CA ASN A 83 -37.58 27.67 -24.12
C ASN A 83 -36.13 27.32 -24.32
N SER A 84 -35.65 27.44 -25.55
CA SER A 84 -34.23 27.35 -25.89
C SER A 84 -33.73 28.73 -26.31
N ASN A 85 -32.49 29.06 -25.94
CA ASN A 85 -31.84 30.31 -26.28
C ASN A 85 -31.07 30.14 -27.58
N VAL A 86 -31.27 31.00 -28.57
CA VAL A 86 -30.52 30.95 -29.84
C VAL A 86 -29.23 31.73 -29.70
N ILE A 87 -28.11 31.03 -29.92
CA ILE A 87 -26.77 31.61 -29.98
C ILE A 87 -26.40 31.79 -31.46
N ILE A 88 -26.35 33.03 -31.89
CA ILE A 88 -26.01 33.36 -33.31
C ILE A 88 -24.49 33.31 -33.47
N GLY A 89 -24.03 32.42 -34.35
CA GLY A 89 -22.64 32.30 -34.79
C GLY A 89 -22.42 32.83 -36.21
N GLY A 90 -21.24 32.58 -36.76
CA GLY A 90 -20.91 32.96 -38.14
C GLY A 90 -21.37 31.97 -39.19
N SER A 91 -21.74 30.74 -38.82
CA SER A 91 -22.06 29.66 -39.78
C SER A 91 -23.42 29.83 -40.51
N CYS A 92 -24.28 30.71 -40.01
CA CYS A 92 -25.56 31.03 -40.65
C CYS A 92 -25.47 32.18 -41.68
N GLY A 93 -24.32 32.81 -41.82
CA GLY A 93 -24.16 34.00 -42.68
C GLY A 93 -24.65 35.32 -42.06
N CYS A 94 -25.08 35.32 -40.83
CA CYS A 94 -25.46 36.54 -40.09
C CYS A 94 -24.21 37.40 -39.82
N HIS A 95 -24.39 38.74 -39.82
CA HIS A 95 -23.31 39.65 -39.50
C HIS A 95 -22.76 39.40 -38.11
N TYR A 96 -21.51 38.97 -38.07
CA TYR A 96 -20.80 38.57 -36.87
C TYR A 96 -19.53 39.43 -36.75
N ASP A 97 -19.35 40.11 -35.65
CA ASP A 97 -18.13 40.89 -35.39
C ASP A 97 -16.95 39.94 -35.12
N SER A 98 -16.40 39.42 -36.25
CA SER A 98 -15.51 38.27 -36.27
C SER A 98 -14.16 38.52 -35.63
N ILE A 99 -13.65 39.74 -35.65
CA ILE A 99 -12.28 40.05 -35.22
C ILE A 99 -12.20 40.07 -33.69
N LYS A 100 -13.17 40.71 -33.01
CA LYS A 100 -13.17 40.85 -31.57
C LYS A 100 -13.41 39.52 -30.87
N LYS A 101 -14.28 38.68 -31.43
CA LYS A 101 -14.61 37.38 -30.92
C LYS A 101 -13.51 36.34 -31.21
N TYR A 102 -12.83 36.45 -32.36
CA TYR A 102 -11.65 35.61 -32.69
C TYR A 102 -10.51 35.84 -31.68
N ASN A 103 -10.20 37.08 -31.32
CA ASN A 103 -9.18 37.39 -30.35
C ASN A 103 -9.54 36.87 -28.96
N ASN A 104 -10.81 36.97 -28.53
CA ASN A 104 -11.28 36.42 -27.28
C ASN A 104 -11.25 34.89 -27.28
N LEU A 105 -11.65 34.27 -28.39
CA LEU A 105 -11.62 32.83 -28.55
C LEU A 105 -10.18 32.27 -28.49
N SER A 106 -9.27 32.90 -29.26
CA SER A 106 -7.84 32.54 -29.27
C SER A 106 -7.21 32.68 -27.88
N TYR A 107 -7.56 33.73 -27.14
CA TYR A 107 -7.09 33.94 -25.76
C TYR A 107 -7.63 32.85 -24.83
N ASN A 108 -8.92 32.53 -24.90
CA ASN A 108 -9.55 31.50 -24.09
C ASN A 108 -9.02 30.10 -24.39
N LEU A 109 -8.79 29.77 -25.67
CA LEU A 109 -8.22 28.50 -26.10
C LEU A 109 -6.77 28.33 -25.60
N ASN A 110 -5.96 29.41 -25.71
CA ASN A 110 -4.60 29.38 -25.20
C ASN A 110 -4.57 29.18 -23.67
N ASN A 111 -5.41 29.90 -22.93
CA ASN A 111 -5.50 29.74 -21.48
C ASN A 111 -5.95 28.31 -21.08
N ARG A 112 -6.90 27.72 -21.82
CA ARG A 112 -7.33 26.33 -21.58
C ARG A 112 -6.21 25.34 -21.91
N TYR A 113 -5.51 25.57 -23.03
CA TYR A 113 -4.39 24.73 -23.43
C TYR A 113 -3.25 24.77 -22.40
N ASP A 114 -2.89 25.97 -21.93
CA ASP A 114 -1.87 26.14 -20.90
C ASP A 114 -2.30 25.50 -19.58
N ALA A 115 -3.56 25.65 -19.17
CA ALA A 115 -4.11 25.00 -17.99
C ALA A 115 -4.08 23.46 -18.12
N GLN A 116 -4.40 22.92 -19.30
CA GLN A 116 -4.34 21.47 -19.54
C GLN A 116 -2.89 20.94 -19.53
N ILE A 117 -1.94 21.69 -20.10
CA ILE A 117 -0.52 21.33 -20.02
C ILE A 117 -0.04 21.32 -18.58
N GLN A 118 -0.41 22.33 -17.80
CA GLN A 118 -0.01 22.41 -16.40
C GLN A 118 -0.61 21.27 -15.60
N PHE A 119 -1.90 20.98 -15.81
CA PHE A 119 -2.56 19.84 -15.19
C PHE A 119 -1.84 18.52 -15.52
N ASN A 120 -1.52 18.27 -16.79
CA ASN A 120 -0.83 17.03 -17.19
C ASN A 120 0.56 16.93 -16.56
N LYS A 121 1.30 18.05 -16.42
CA LYS A 121 2.58 18.06 -15.70
C LYS A 121 2.40 17.72 -14.22
N ASP A 122 1.39 18.31 -13.58
CA ASP A 122 1.09 18.07 -12.17
C ASP A 122 0.69 16.59 -11.94
N GLN A 123 -0.05 15.97 -12.87
CA GLN A 123 -0.38 14.54 -12.83
C GLN A 123 0.86 13.64 -12.92
N ILE A 124 1.77 13.95 -13.85
CA ILE A 124 3.03 13.21 -14.02
C ILE A 124 3.90 13.33 -12.76
N ASN A 125 4.06 14.54 -12.24
CA ASN A 125 4.84 14.79 -11.03
C ASN A 125 4.20 14.11 -9.81
N MET A 126 2.87 14.18 -9.68
CA MET A 126 2.12 13.51 -8.62
C MET A 126 2.34 11.99 -8.66
N THR A 127 2.21 11.38 -9.83
CA THR A 127 2.43 9.93 -9.99
C THR A 127 3.84 9.53 -9.57
N ALA A 128 4.86 10.29 -9.99
CA ALA A 128 6.24 10.04 -9.60
C ALA A 128 6.44 10.21 -8.07
N ASP A 129 5.94 11.32 -7.52
CA ASP A 129 6.08 11.64 -6.10
C ASP A 129 5.34 10.64 -5.20
N LEU A 130 4.16 10.18 -5.60
CA LEU A 130 3.38 9.22 -4.81
C LEU A 130 4.01 7.83 -4.82
N ASN A 131 4.64 7.43 -5.93
CA ASN A 131 5.33 6.13 -6.04
C ASN A 131 6.72 6.11 -5.37
N ASP A 132 7.31 7.27 -5.07
CA ASP A 132 8.61 7.39 -4.40
C ASP A 132 8.43 7.53 -2.88
N ASN A 133 7.59 6.70 -2.27
CA ASN A 133 7.37 6.69 -0.83
C ASN A 133 7.59 5.31 -0.24
N SER A 134 8.18 5.30 0.97
CA SER A 134 8.37 4.09 1.78
C SER A 134 7.29 3.89 2.84
N SER A 135 6.36 4.86 2.99
CA SER A 135 5.28 4.79 3.99
C SER A 135 4.02 5.51 3.51
N PHE A 136 2.86 5.05 3.97
CA PHE A 136 1.57 5.70 3.70
C PHE A 136 1.53 7.15 4.19
N GLN A 137 2.10 7.43 5.37
CA GLN A 137 2.14 8.80 5.89
C GLN A 137 2.91 9.74 4.97
N GLY A 138 4.07 9.32 4.47
CA GLY A 138 4.86 10.11 3.51
C GLY A 138 4.10 10.36 2.20
N MET A 139 3.33 9.39 1.74
CA MET A 139 2.46 9.54 0.57
C MET A 139 1.34 10.55 0.83
N PHE A 140 0.65 10.50 1.97
CA PHE A 140 -0.41 11.44 2.31
C PHE A 140 0.12 12.87 2.46
N ASP A 141 1.30 13.06 3.04
CA ASP A 141 1.94 14.38 3.14
C ASP A 141 2.22 14.99 1.75
N LYS A 142 2.62 14.17 0.78
CA LYS A 142 2.80 14.62 -0.60
C LYS A 142 1.46 14.86 -1.30
N LEU A 143 0.47 14.00 -1.06
CA LEU A 143 -0.88 14.12 -1.63
C LEU A 143 -1.54 15.46 -1.30
N THR A 144 -1.35 15.98 -0.08
CA THR A 144 -1.90 17.28 0.33
C THR A 144 -1.44 18.44 -0.55
N ARG A 145 -0.25 18.36 -1.16
CA ARG A 145 0.27 19.40 -2.05
C ARG A 145 -0.49 19.46 -3.36
N TYR A 146 -0.80 18.29 -3.93
CA TYR A 146 -1.54 18.18 -5.20
C TYR A 146 -3.03 18.40 -5.00
N ALA A 147 -3.56 17.97 -3.88
CA ALA A 147 -4.97 18.11 -3.53
C ALA A 147 -5.46 19.56 -3.39
N LYS A 148 -4.56 20.52 -3.12
CA LYS A 148 -4.91 21.94 -2.96
C LYS A 148 -5.67 22.53 -4.16
N ASN A 149 -5.38 22.03 -5.35
CA ASN A 149 -5.93 22.57 -6.60
C ASN A 149 -7.25 21.90 -7.02
N PHE A 150 -7.65 20.79 -6.36
CA PHE A 150 -8.77 19.96 -6.80
C PHE A 150 -9.95 19.97 -5.85
N PHE A 151 -9.76 20.34 -4.58
CA PHE A 151 -10.77 20.16 -3.57
C PHE A 151 -11.30 21.49 -3.06
N SER A 152 -12.61 21.49 -2.88
CA SER A 152 -13.33 22.52 -2.16
C SER A 152 -12.80 22.66 -0.72
N HIS A 153 -13.47 23.42 0.08
CA HIS A 153 -13.13 23.59 1.49
C HIS A 153 -13.24 22.31 2.32
N ARG A 154 -14.00 21.29 1.85
CA ARG A 154 -14.14 20.00 2.55
C ARG A 154 -13.86 18.80 1.66
N PHE A 155 -13.03 17.88 2.17
CA PHE A 155 -12.63 16.65 1.52
C PHE A 155 -12.28 15.57 2.53
N TRP A 156 -12.63 14.34 2.23
CA TRP A 156 -12.28 13.14 2.99
C TRP A 156 -11.80 12.05 2.05
N LEU A 157 -10.71 11.39 2.43
CA LEU A 157 -10.22 10.18 1.80
C LEU A 157 -10.39 9.03 2.79
N CYS A 158 -11.31 8.13 2.50
CA CYS A 158 -11.67 7.01 3.35
C CYS A 158 -11.18 5.70 2.72
N VAL A 159 -10.50 4.87 3.50
CA VAL A 159 -10.05 3.53 3.07
C VAL A 159 -10.71 2.46 3.94
N VAL A 160 -10.82 1.25 3.39
CA VAL A 160 -11.37 0.10 4.13
C VAL A 160 -10.46 -0.24 5.32
N ASP A 161 -11.07 -0.78 6.38
CA ASP A 161 -10.36 -1.25 7.56
C ASP A 161 -9.23 -2.22 7.17
N ASN A 162 -8.12 -2.15 7.91
CA ASN A 162 -6.91 -2.95 7.68
C ASN A 162 -6.19 -2.73 6.34
N PHE A 163 -6.61 -1.75 5.51
CA PHE A 163 -5.87 -1.45 4.28
C PHE A 163 -4.44 -0.98 4.54
N LEU A 164 -4.24 -0.19 5.61
CA LEU A 164 -2.96 0.42 5.97
C LEU A 164 -2.16 -0.38 7.00
N THR A 165 -2.68 -1.51 7.50
CA THR A 165 -1.96 -2.32 8.50
C THR A 165 -0.72 -2.97 7.90
N GLU A 166 0.37 -2.93 8.65
CA GLU A 166 1.66 -3.52 8.27
C GLU A 166 1.75 -5.02 8.62
N ASP A 167 0.94 -5.47 9.58
CA ASP A 167 0.96 -6.83 10.14
C ASP A 167 -0.07 -7.75 9.45
N GLU A 168 0.25 -8.20 8.24
CA GLU A 168 -0.44 -9.36 7.65
C GLU A 168 0.34 -10.63 7.99
N GLU A 169 -0.32 -11.64 8.59
CA GLU A 169 0.30 -12.96 8.77
C GLU A 169 0.60 -13.60 7.41
N LEU A 170 1.67 -14.40 7.35
CA LEU A 170 2.09 -15.06 6.10
C LEU A 170 1.00 -15.96 5.49
N SER A 171 0.12 -16.52 6.33
CA SER A 171 -1.07 -17.29 5.94
C SER A 171 -2.04 -16.44 5.12
N ASP A 172 -2.25 -15.19 5.54
CA ASP A 172 -3.17 -14.24 4.90
C ASP A 172 -2.58 -13.69 3.61
N ILE A 173 -1.24 -13.53 3.59
CA ILE A 173 -0.50 -13.08 2.38
C ILE A 173 -0.54 -14.13 1.27
N LEU A 174 -0.55 -15.42 1.62
CA LEU A 174 -0.55 -16.54 0.65
C LEU A 174 -1.95 -16.94 0.18
N ASP A 175 -3.00 -16.45 0.84
CA ASP A 175 -4.38 -16.64 0.38
C ASP A 175 -4.77 -15.49 -0.56
N ASP A 176 -4.67 -15.75 -1.87
CA ASP A 176 -5.09 -14.80 -2.92
C ASP A 176 -6.54 -14.31 -2.76
N ASN A 177 -7.39 -15.05 -2.04
CA ASN A 177 -8.78 -14.68 -1.78
C ASN A 177 -8.95 -13.82 -0.52
N ALA A 178 -8.07 -13.91 0.47
CA ALA A 178 -8.17 -13.14 1.71
C ALA A 178 -7.98 -11.62 1.51
N SER A 179 -7.34 -11.23 0.41
CA SER A 179 -7.04 -9.83 0.09
C SER A 179 -8.01 -9.15 -0.88
N LEU A 180 -8.97 -9.90 -1.44
CA LEU A 180 -9.99 -9.35 -2.33
C LEU A 180 -11.15 -8.82 -1.51
N HIS A 181 -11.09 -7.57 -1.09
CA HIS A 181 -12.23 -6.88 -0.50
C HIS A 181 -13.23 -6.54 -1.60
N PHE A 182 -14.27 -7.37 -1.74
CA PHE A 182 -15.44 -7.04 -2.53
C PHE A 182 -16.40 -6.20 -1.67
N GLY A 183 -16.38 -4.89 -1.88
CA GLY A 183 -17.20 -3.95 -1.13
C GLY A 183 -16.50 -3.29 0.06
N TYR A 184 -17.28 -2.58 0.86
CA TYR A 184 -16.76 -1.84 2.01
C TYR A 184 -16.82 -2.69 3.29
N SER A 185 -15.82 -2.57 4.16
CA SER A 185 -15.81 -3.16 5.51
C SER A 185 -16.82 -2.45 6.42
N ASN A 186 -17.13 -3.05 7.58
CA ASN A 186 -18.03 -2.43 8.58
C ASN A 186 -17.44 -1.17 9.22
N HIS A 187 -16.12 -1.09 9.27
CA HIS A 187 -15.34 0.06 9.70
C HIS A 187 -14.45 0.56 8.58
N MET A 188 -14.18 1.84 8.56
CA MET A 188 -13.28 2.49 7.62
C MET A 188 -12.45 3.55 8.32
N ASP A 189 -11.27 3.82 7.77
CA ASP A 189 -10.38 4.88 8.23
C ASP A 189 -10.47 6.10 7.31
N VAL A 190 -10.68 7.29 7.89
CA VAL A 190 -10.37 8.55 7.21
C VAL A 190 -8.87 8.74 7.28
N VAL A 191 -8.18 8.54 6.19
CA VAL A 191 -6.70 8.64 6.14
C VAL A 191 -6.23 10.06 5.88
N LEU A 192 -7.08 10.86 5.27
CA LEU A 192 -6.82 12.27 5.00
C LEU A 192 -8.15 13.02 4.97
N SER A 193 -8.26 14.09 5.74
CA SER A 193 -9.40 15.00 5.66
C SER A 193 -8.94 16.46 5.58
N LYS A 194 -9.73 17.27 4.93
CA LYS A 194 -9.53 18.71 4.82
C LYS A 194 -10.79 19.43 5.26
N HIS A 195 -10.61 20.43 6.13
CA HIS A 195 -11.63 21.40 6.47
C HIS A 195 -11.03 22.79 6.28
N ASP A 196 -11.51 23.55 5.32
CA ASP A 196 -10.96 24.80 4.83
C ASP A 196 -9.49 24.69 4.42
N THR A 197 -8.58 25.16 5.27
CA THR A 197 -7.12 25.10 5.05
C THR A 197 -6.42 24.05 5.91
N ILE A 198 -7.14 23.39 6.81
CA ILE A 198 -6.57 22.47 7.81
C ILE A 198 -6.70 21.06 7.27
N TRP A 199 -5.58 20.32 7.25
CA TRP A 199 -5.50 18.92 6.96
C TRP A 199 -5.38 18.12 8.25
N GLN A 200 -6.13 17.02 8.35
CA GLN A 200 -6.12 16.12 9.50
C GLN A 200 -5.91 14.68 9.01
N GLY A 201 -5.24 13.88 9.82
CA GLY A 201 -4.99 12.46 9.58
C GLY A 201 -6.00 11.54 10.26
N MET A 202 -5.65 10.28 10.35
CA MET A 202 -6.46 9.10 10.67
C MET A 202 -7.55 9.27 11.73
N THR A 203 -8.75 8.82 11.36
CA THR A 203 -9.91 8.66 12.28
C THR A 203 -10.72 7.46 11.83
N ASP A 204 -10.91 6.46 12.70
CA ASP A 204 -11.78 5.32 12.48
C ASP A 204 -13.26 5.71 12.62
N PHE A 205 -14.14 5.10 11.81
CA PHE A 205 -15.58 5.29 11.87
C PHE A 205 -16.36 4.08 11.33
N GLU A 206 -17.62 3.93 11.79
CA GLU A 206 -18.53 2.92 11.22
C GLU A 206 -18.96 3.33 9.82
N THR A 207 -18.79 2.44 8.85
CA THR A 207 -19.12 2.67 7.42
C THR A 207 -20.59 3.03 7.19
N SER A 208 -21.49 2.55 8.04
CA SER A 208 -22.90 2.90 8.03
C SER A 208 -23.18 4.41 8.16
N ASN A 209 -22.25 5.14 8.77
CA ASN A 209 -22.32 6.60 8.92
C ASN A 209 -21.84 7.37 7.68
N LEU A 210 -21.25 6.69 6.69
CA LEU A 210 -20.66 7.27 5.47
C LEU A 210 -19.47 8.21 5.72
N LEU A 211 -19.50 9.03 6.77
CA LEU A 211 -18.43 9.93 7.21
C LEU A 211 -18.51 10.11 8.73
N PRO A 212 -17.39 10.41 9.40
CA PRO A 212 -17.41 10.84 10.78
C PRO A 212 -18.28 12.09 10.94
N ASN A 213 -19.24 12.05 11.85
CA ASN A 213 -20.15 13.18 12.15
C ASN A 213 -20.91 13.73 10.93
N ILE A 214 -21.36 12.87 10.02
CA ILE A 214 -22.04 13.27 8.77
C ILE A 214 -23.24 14.19 9.03
N GLU A 215 -23.98 14.00 10.13
CA GLU A 215 -25.14 14.85 10.48
C GLU A 215 -24.72 16.31 10.61
N SER A 216 -23.62 16.60 11.31
CA SER A 216 -23.14 17.97 11.46
C SER A 216 -22.57 18.53 10.14
N VAL A 217 -22.03 17.67 9.28
CA VAL A 217 -21.57 18.09 7.95
C VAL A 217 -22.78 18.49 7.07
N LEU A 218 -23.87 17.73 7.11
CA LEU A 218 -25.10 18.01 6.34
C LEU A 218 -25.87 19.23 6.86
N GLU A 219 -25.67 19.65 8.12
CA GLU A 219 -26.21 20.91 8.62
C GLU A 219 -25.53 22.14 8.01
N GLU A 220 -24.27 22.00 7.58
CA GLU A 220 -23.45 23.10 7.05
C GLU A 220 -23.36 23.09 5.52
N GLU A 221 -23.56 21.93 4.87
CA GLU A 221 -23.34 21.71 3.46
C GLU A 221 -24.55 21.11 2.76
N ASP A 222 -24.90 21.65 1.60
CA ASP A 222 -26.08 21.22 0.83
C ASP A 222 -25.87 19.93 0.03
N ASN A 223 -24.60 19.62 -0.34
CA ASN A 223 -24.30 18.46 -1.18
C ASN A 223 -22.92 17.87 -0.88
N ILE A 224 -22.83 16.55 -0.84
CA ILE A 224 -21.60 15.79 -0.71
C ILE A 224 -21.56 14.77 -1.85
N LEU A 225 -20.46 14.77 -2.59
CA LEU A 225 -20.20 13.82 -3.65
C LEU A 225 -19.30 12.70 -3.13
N PHE A 226 -19.73 11.45 -3.30
CA PHE A 226 -18.95 10.25 -2.98
C PHE A 226 -18.42 9.64 -4.27
N LEU A 227 -17.11 9.38 -4.34
CA LEU A 227 -16.43 8.81 -5.49
C LEU A 227 -15.66 7.58 -5.06
N PRO A 228 -15.93 6.39 -5.64
CA PRO A 228 -15.26 5.16 -5.24
C PRO A 228 -13.78 5.20 -5.61
N LEU A 229 -12.97 4.59 -4.74
CA LEU A 229 -11.55 4.30 -4.97
C LEU A 229 -11.40 2.79 -5.13
N HIS A 230 -11.02 2.36 -6.32
CA HIS A 230 -10.80 0.96 -6.64
C HIS A 230 -9.73 0.81 -7.71
N VAL A 231 -9.09 -0.35 -7.74
CA VAL A 231 -8.20 -0.79 -8.82
C VAL A 231 -8.66 -2.16 -9.25
N LEU A 232 -9.07 -2.28 -10.51
CA LEU A 232 -9.75 -3.48 -11.03
C LEU A 232 -10.95 -3.85 -10.13
N ASP A 233 -10.92 -5.08 -9.56
CA ASP A 233 -11.98 -5.59 -8.68
C ASP A 233 -11.71 -5.33 -7.18
N HIS A 234 -10.59 -4.66 -6.84
CA HIS A 234 -10.22 -4.37 -5.46
C HIS A 234 -10.83 -3.05 -4.99
N THR A 235 -11.65 -3.09 -3.95
CA THR A 235 -12.18 -1.91 -3.28
C THR A 235 -11.14 -1.37 -2.29
N ILE A 236 -10.68 -0.14 -2.51
CA ILE A 236 -9.77 0.56 -1.61
C ILE A 236 -10.56 1.40 -0.60
N GLY A 237 -11.62 2.05 -1.07
CA GLY A 237 -12.43 2.94 -0.26
C GLY A 237 -13.22 3.93 -1.11
N TYR A 238 -13.37 5.15 -0.62
CA TYR A 238 -13.95 6.25 -1.37
C TYR A 238 -13.37 7.61 -0.96
N ALA A 239 -13.49 8.58 -1.86
CA ALA A 239 -13.32 9.98 -1.56
C ALA A 239 -14.68 10.64 -1.41
N ALA A 240 -14.85 11.48 -0.39
CA ALA A 240 -16.02 12.33 -0.21
C ALA A 240 -15.59 13.79 -0.25
N LEU A 241 -16.38 14.64 -0.87
CA LEU A 241 -16.08 16.07 -0.99
C LEU A 241 -17.35 16.90 -1.18
N VAL A 242 -17.30 18.15 -0.76
CA VAL A 242 -18.36 19.12 -1.09
C VAL A 242 -18.18 19.52 -2.55
N TYR A 243 -19.24 19.31 -3.34
CA TYR A 243 -19.17 19.53 -4.79
C TYR A 243 -19.55 20.97 -5.16
N GLU A 244 -18.65 21.67 -5.83
CA GLU A 244 -18.82 23.03 -6.35
C GLU A 244 -18.73 23.00 -7.90
N PRO A 245 -19.90 22.95 -8.62
CA PRO A 245 -19.91 22.78 -10.08
C PRO A 245 -19.10 23.80 -10.87
N ASP A 246 -19.09 25.05 -10.40
CA ASP A 246 -18.42 26.17 -11.09
C ASP A 246 -16.90 26.15 -10.91
N LYS A 247 -16.39 25.41 -9.92
CA LYS A 247 -14.95 25.40 -9.58
C LYS A 247 -14.27 24.06 -9.89
N MET A 248 -15.05 22.99 -10.13
CA MET A 248 -14.53 21.64 -10.20
C MET A 248 -14.69 21.06 -11.61
N ASN A 249 -13.60 20.53 -12.14
CA ASN A 249 -13.61 19.72 -13.37
C ASN A 249 -13.64 18.25 -13.00
N MET A 250 -14.78 17.58 -13.26
CA MET A 250 -15.00 16.17 -12.92
C MET A 250 -13.98 15.23 -13.58
N GLU A 251 -13.59 15.49 -14.85
CA GLU A 251 -12.60 14.66 -15.55
C GLU A 251 -11.23 14.72 -14.86
N GLN A 252 -10.81 15.92 -14.45
CA GLN A 252 -9.57 16.12 -13.71
C GLN A 252 -9.62 15.48 -12.32
N LEU A 253 -10.76 15.56 -11.63
CA LEU A 253 -10.97 14.92 -10.33
C LEU A 253 -10.89 13.40 -10.43
N TYR A 254 -11.53 12.79 -11.44
CA TYR A 254 -11.43 11.35 -11.68
C TYR A 254 -10.00 10.91 -11.95
N GLN A 255 -9.26 11.63 -12.79
CA GLN A 255 -7.85 11.32 -13.06
C GLN A 255 -7.00 11.41 -11.79
N PHE A 256 -7.24 12.43 -10.96
CA PHE A 256 -6.55 12.58 -9.67
C PHE A 256 -6.83 11.36 -8.77
N LEU A 257 -8.09 10.98 -8.58
CA LEU A 257 -8.46 9.85 -7.74
C LEU A 257 -7.98 8.50 -8.28
N MET A 258 -7.93 8.32 -9.59
CA MET A 258 -7.31 7.14 -10.20
C MET A 258 -5.82 7.04 -9.87
N ASN A 259 -5.08 8.15 -9.92
CA ASN A 259 -3.68 8.16 -9.53
C ASN A 259 -3.50 7.84 -8.04
N VAL A 260 -4.36 8.38 -7.18
CA VAL A 260 -4.37 8.05 -5.74
C VAL A 260 -4.63 6.57 -5.52
N SER A 261 -5.67 6.01 -6.16
CA SER A 261 -6.01 4.58 -6.06
C SER A 261 -4.85 3.70 -6.50
N THR A 262 -4.24 4.02 -7.64
CA THR A 262 -3.10 3.27 -8.17
C THR A 262 -1.88 3.36 -7.26
N ALA A 263 -1.61 4.52 -6.67
CA ALA A 263 -0.49 4.70 -5.75
C ALA A 263 -0.71 3.92 -4.44
N LEU A 264 -1.92 3.94 -3.88
CA LEU A 264 -2.29 3.16 -2.69
C LEU A 264 -2.10 1.66 -2.94
N GLU A 265 -2.64 1.14 -4.04
CA GLU A 265 -2.50 -0.27 -4.41
C GLU A 265 -1.04 -0.66 -4.65
N THR A 266 -0.27 0.16 -5.37
CA THR A 266 1.16 -0.10 -5.61
C THR A 266 1.94 -0.18 -4.30
N MET A 267 1.65 0.71 -3.36
CA MET A 267 2.29 0.72 -2.04
C MET A 267 1.92 -0.53 -1.23
N LYS A 268 0.65 -0.94 -1.22
CA LYS A 268 0.20 -2.17 -0.56
C LYS A 268 0.89 -3.42 -1.13
N VAL A 269 0.96 -3.52 -2.46
CA VAL A 269 1.68 -4.62 -3.14
C VAL A 269 3.16 -4.62 -2.77
N HIS A 270 3.80 -3.45 -2.75
CA HIS A 270 5.20 -3.35 -2.37
C HIS A 270 5.44 -3.77 -0.91
N GLN A 271 4.60 -3.33 0.01
CA GLN A 271 4.65 -3.73 1.41
C GLN A 271 4.50 -5.24 1.59
N ARG A 272 3.51 -5.86 0.89
CA ARG A 272 3.36 -7.32 0.87
C ARG A 272 4.61 -8.04 0.38
N GLN A 273 5.21 -7.56 -0.71
CA GLN A 273 6.45 -8.13 -1.23
C GLN A 273 7.58 -8.06 -0.19
N GLN A 274 7.74 -6.93 0.51
CA GLN A 274 8.74 -6.79 1.57
C GLN A 274 8.49 -7.75 2.73
N ASN A 275 7.24 -7.90 3.18
CA ASN A 275 6.88 -8.85 4.23
C ASN A 275 7.16 -10.30 3.82
N ILE A 276 6.84 -10.68 2.58
CA ILE A 276 7.18 -12.01 2.03
C ILE A 276 8.69 -12.22 2.02
N ILE A 277 9.46 -11.27 1.51
CA ILE A 277 10.93 -11.34 1.47
C ILE A 277 11.49 -11.51 2.87
N SER A 278 11.08 -10.66 3.82
CA SER A 278 11.53 -10.73 5.23
C SER A 278 11.19 -12.08 5.88
N SER A 279 9.98 -12.59 5.61
CA SER A 279 9.54 -13.90 6.10
C SER A 279 10.35 -15.06 5.49
N LEU A 280 10.63 -14.99 4.18
CA LEU A 280 11.47 -15.98 3.51
C LEU A 280 12.92 -15.92 4.02
N GLU A 281 13.48 -14.73 4.21
CA GLU A 281 14.79 -14.54 4.80
C GLU A 281 14.87 -15.12 6.21
N ASN A 282 13.87 -14.85 7.06
CA ASN A 282 13.79 -15.41 8.39
C ASN A 282 13.74 -16.95 8.39
N LYS A 283 12.89 -17.56 7.54
CA LYS A 283 12.85 -19.03 7.38
C LYS A 283 14.15 -19.62 6.83
N TYR A 284 14.88 -18.82 6.04
CA TYR A 284 16.11 -19.24 5.40
C TYR A 284 17.32 -19.27 6.34
N ILE A 285 17.32 -18.45 7.39
CA ILE A 285 18.41 -18.32 8.35
C ILE A 285 18.10 -18.85 9.75
N HIS A 286 16.84 -19.17 10.06
CA HIS A 286 16.41 -19.73 11.35
C HIS A 286 16.01 -21.21 11.25
N ASP A 287 16.11 -21.92 12.36
CA ASP A 287 15.57 -23.26 12.55
C ASP A 287 14.10 -23.14 13.00
N PRO A 288 13.16 -23.79 12.30
CA PRO A 288 11.71 -23.59 12.56
C PRO A 288 11.26 -24.18 13.91
N LEU A 289 11.99 -25.14 14.48
CA LEU A 289 11.61 -25.76 15.74
C LEU A 289 12.05 -24.97 16.95
N THR A 290 13.28 -24.45 16.91
CA THR A 290 13.91 -23.78 18.07
C THR A 290 13.88 -22.25 17.98
N GLY A 291 13.63 -21.68 16.80
CA GLY A 291 13.76 -20.24 16.54
C GLY A 291 15.19 -19.74 16.52
N LEU A 292 16.18 -20.58 16.86
CA LEU A 292 17.60 -20.24 16.75
C LEU A 292 18.01 -20.05 15.28
N LEU A 293 19.17 -19.46 15.06
CA LEU A 293 19.75 -19.50 13.74
C LEU A 293 20.01 -20.96 13.30
N ASN A 294 19.78 -21.22 12.02
CA ASN A 294 20.27 -22.45 11.41
C ASN A 294 21.78 -22.32 11.08
N ARG A 295 22.40 -23.37 10.58
CA ARG A 295 23.82 -23.37 10.23
C ARG A 295 24.20 -22.18 9.34
N ARG A 296 23.36 -21.84 8.35
CA ARG A 296 23.63 -20.76 7.42
C ARG A 296 23.56 -19.38 8.10
N GLY A 297 22.51 -19.13 8.87
CA GLY A 297 22.34 -17.89 9.63
C GLY A 297 23.48 -17.68 10.63
N PHE A 298 23.97 -18.77 11.26
CA PHE A 298 25.11 -18.75 12.14
C PHE A 298 26.35 -18.20 11.46
N TYR A 299 26.75 -18.78 10.31
CA TYR A 299 27.95 -18.30 9.61
C TYR A 299 27.80 -16.86 9.15
N GLN A 300 26.65 -16.49 8.66
CA GLN A 300 26.37 -15.13 8.22
C GLN A 300 26.55 -14.11 9.35
N LYS A 301 26.14 -14.46 10.58
CA LYS A 301 26.21 -13.55 11.73
C LYS A 301 27.55 -13.60 12.44
N VAL A 302 28.17 -14.78 12.60
CA VAL A 302 29.37 -14.98 13.41
C VAL A 302 30.66 -14.64 12.67
N LEU A 303 30.72 -14.85 11.33
CA LEU A 303 31.94 -14.61 10.55
C LEU A 303 32.47 -13.16 10.62
N PRO A 304 31.60 -12.12 10.59
CA PRO A 304 32.04 -10.73 10.79
C PRO A 304 32.68 -10.50 12.19
N ASP A 305 32.10 -11.11 13.23
CA ASP A 305 32.63 -10.99 14.59
C ASP A 305 33.94 -11.73 14.78
N PHE A 306 34.05 -12.92 14.19
CA PHE A 306 35.30 -13.68 14.16
C PHE A 306 36.45 -12.88 13.51
N ASN A 307 36.18 -12.32 12.32
CA ASN A 307 37.15 -11.45 11.61
C ASN A 307 37.49 -10.19 12.42
N ARG A 308 36.52 -9.66 13.19
CA ARG A 308 36.78 -8.53 14.09
C ARG A 308 37.71 -8.91 15.24
N CYS A 309 37.59 -10.14 15.79
CA CYS A 309 38.49 -10.66 16.80
C CYS A 309 39.91 -10.86 16.27
N ILE A 310 40.10 -11.36 15.05
CA ILE A 310 41.39 -11.42 14.40
C ILE A 310 42.03 -10.03 14.34
N ASN A 311 41.29 -9.03 13.81
CA ASN A 311 41.84 -7.67 13.61
C ASN A 311 42.13 -6.93 14.92
N LYS A 312 41.51 -7.29 16.02
CA LYS A 312 41.63 -6.62 17.32
C LYS A 312 42.40 -7.45 18.35
N GLU A 313 42.91 -8.61 17.94
CA GLU A 313 43.59 -9.59 18.81
C GLU A 313 42.76 -9.93 20.09
N LYS A 314 41.42 -10.09 19.91
CA LYS A 314 40.51 -10.41 21.00
C LYS A 314 40.24 -11.91 21.05
N HIS A 315 39.99 -12.38 22.27
CA HIS A 315 39.53 -13.75 22.48
C HIS A 315 38.19 -14.01 21.81
N PHE A 316 38.04 -15.22 21.30
CA PHE A 316 36.83 -15.76 20.71
C PHE A 316 36.50 -17.10 21.35
N ILE A 317 35.24 -17.40 21.52
CA ILE A 317 34.73 -18.65 22.07
C ILE A 317 33.89 -19.38 21.03
N ALA A 318 34.05 -20.69 20.95
CA ALA A 318 33.14 -21.59 20.24
C ALA A 318 32.75 -22.75 21.15
N ILE A 319 31.47 -23.05 21.20
CA ILE A 319 30.86 -24.08 22.03
C ILE A 319 30.04 -24.99 21.13
N SER A 320 30.32 -26.28 21.13
CA SER A 320 29.53 -27.31 20.46
C SER A 320 28.73 -28.08 21.51
N VAL A 321 27.46 -28.32 21.27
CA VAL A 321 26.52 -28.96 22.20
C VAL A 321 25.68 -30.00 21.48
N ASP A 322 25.58 -31.20 22.06
CA ASP A 322 24.80 -32.32 21.56
C ASP A 322 23.80 -32.79 22.61
N LEU A 323 22.50 -32.86 22.27
CA LEU A 323 21.45 -33.33 23.16
C LEU A 323 21.55 -34.85 23.35
N ASN A 324 21.85 -35.26 24.57
CA ASN A 324 22.04 -36.67 24.90
C ASN A 324 20.74 -37.49 24.88
N GLY A 325 20.73 -38.59 24.13
CA GLY A 325 19.68 -39.58 24.18
C GLY A 325 18.39 -39.19 23.49
N LEU A 326 18.41 -38.26 22.53
CA LEU A 326 17.24 -37.82 21.72
C LEU A 326 16.51 -39.03 21.12
N LYS A 327 17.23 -39.98 20.54
CA LYS A 327 16.63 -41.20 19.97
C LYS A 327 15.82 -41.98 20.97
N LYS A 328 16.31 -42.13 22.23
CA LYS A 328 15.61 -42.83 23.30
C LYS A 328 14.34 -42.08 23.73
N ILE A 329 14.42 -40.75 23.76
CA ILE A 329 13.24 -39.91 24.06
C ILE A 329 12.20 -40.13 22.99
N ASN A 330 12.58 -40.01 21.69
CA ASN A 330 11.69 -40.23 20.58
C ASN A 330 11.04 -41.62 20.55
N ASP A 331 11.86 -42.67 20.79
CA ASP A 331 11.40 -44.06 20.75
C ASP A 331 10.48 -44.40 21.91
N THR A 332 10.62 -43.72 23.08
CA THR A 332 9.86 -44.01 24.29
C THR A 332 8.63 -43.12 24.46
N TYR A 333 8.73 -41.83 24.12
CA TYR A 333 7.71 -40.81 24.41
C TYR A 333 7.13 -40.16 23.16
N GLY A 334 7.71 -40.44 21.98
CA GLY A 334 7.28 -39.88 20.71
C GLY A 334 8.05 -38.65 20.28
N HIS A 335 7.91 -38.30 18.98
CA HIS A 335 8.64 -37.18 18.38
C HIS A 335 8.31 -35.82 19.01
N SER A 336 7.07 -35.62 19.50
CA SER A 336 6.68 -34.37 20.18
C SER A 336 7.50 -34.10 21.43
N ASP A 337 7.83 -35.13 22.21
CA ASP A 337 8.70 -35.01 23.38
C ASP A 337 10.16 -34.76 23.00
N GLY A 338 10.61 -35.35 21.88
CA GLY A 338 11.91 -35.03 21.30
C GLY A 338 12.01 -33.55 20.85
N ASP A 339 10.97 -33.02 20.23
CA ASP A 339 10.90 -31.63 19.81
C ASP A 339 10.91 -30.68 21.05
N ILE A 340 10.24 -31.05 22.12
CA ILE A 340 10.29 -30.32 23.38
C ILE A 340 11.73 -30.32 23.97
N ALA A 341 12.40 -31.47 23.98
CA ALA A 341 13.78 -31.59 24.47
C ALA A 341 14.77 -30.77 23.62
N ILE A 342 14.61 -30.77 22.30
CA ILE A 342 15.39 -29.95 21.38
C ILE A 342 15.17 -28.45 21.65
N SER A 343 13.91 -28.04 21.77
CA SER A 343 13.55 -26.63 22.06
C SER A 343 14.05 -26.18 23.42
N ALA A 344 14.07 -27.11 24.43
CA ALA A 344 14.61 -26.84 25.73
C ALA A 344 16.12 -26.51 25.67
N ILE A 345 16.94 -27.32 24.96
CA ILE A 345 18.37 -27.01 24.76
C ILE A 345 18.55 -25.66 24.07
N GLY A 346 17.78 -25.36 23.06
CA GLY A 346 17.84 -24.06 22.39
C GLY A 346 17.66 -22.89 23.36
N ASN A 347 16.60 -22.96 24.19
CA ASN A 347 16.31 -21.94 25.20
C ASN A 347 17.38 -21.88 26.32
N ILE A 348 17.93 -23.03 26.73
CA ILE A 348 19.01 -23.11 27.69
C ILE A 348 20.24 -22.38 27.15
N LEU A 349 20.61 -22.58 25.88
CA LEU A 349 21.76 -21.92 25.28
C LEU A 349 21.58 -20.41 25.20
N ILE A 350 20.41 -19.93 24.76
CA ILE A 350 20.11 -18.48 24.76
C ILE A 350 20.31 -17.90 26.17
N ASN A 351 19.74 -18.53 27.18
CA ASN A 351 19.82 -18.06 28.57
C ASN A 351 21.23 -18.24 29.20
N SER A 352 22.10 -18.98 28.51
CA SER A 352 23.49 -19.19 28.92
C SER A 352 24.48 -18.25 28.27
N SER A 353 24.06 -17.48 27.26
CA SER A 353 24.84 -16.39 26.70
C SER A 353 25.08 -15.30 27.76
N PHE A 354 26.25 -14.70 27.76
CA PHE A 354 26.61 -13.60 28.63
C PHE A 354 26.50 -12.23 28.00
N GLN A 355 26.77 -12.14 26.70
CA GLN A 355 26.69 -10.87 25.96
C GLN A 355 26.03 -11.09 24.59
N ASP A 356 26.86 -11.19 23.55
CA ASP A 356 26.42 -11.23 22.14
C ASP A 356 26.78 -12.56 21.45
N GLU A 357 26.97 -13.65 22.23
CA GLU A 357 27.25 -14.96 21.64
C GLU A 357 26.03 -15.42 20.84
N THR A 358 26.30 -15.86 19.64
CA THR A 358 25.29 -16.29 18.69
C THR A 358 25.02 -17.79 18.86
N CYS A 359 23.77 -18.15 19.13
CA CYS A 359 23.32 -19.53 19.24
C CYS A 359 22.67 -20.02 17.95
N ALA A 360 22.94 -21.26 17.56
CA ALA A 360 22.38 -21.89 16.38
C ALA A 360 22.14 -23.39 16.58
N ARG A 361 21.17 -23.93 15.84
CA ARG A 361 20.99 -25.36 15.67
C ARG A 361 21.52 -25.79 14.30
N PHE A 362 22.51 -26.70 14.27
CA PHE A 362 23.12 -27.14 13.03
C PHE A 362 22.37 -28.29 12.37
N GLY A 363 21.64 -29.07 13.15
CA GLY A 363 20.75 -30.12 12.69
C GLY A 363 20.50 -31.20 13.76
N GLY A 364 19.39 -31.89 13.70
CA GLY A 364 19.08 -32.95 14.67
C GLY A 364 19.17 -32.49 16.14
N ASP A 365 20.15 -33.04 16.86
CA ASP A 365 20.51 -32.81 18.26
C ASP A 365 21.72 -31.88 18.45
N GLU A 366 22.31 -31.33 17.36
CA GLU A 366 23.54 -30.55 17.36
C GLU A 366 23.27 -29.05 17.42
N PHE A 367 23.92 -28.37 18.36
CA PHE A 367 23.85 -26.91 18.54
C PHE A 367 25.26 -26.32 18.64
N VAL A 368 25.38 -25.06 18.25
CA VAL A 368 26.62 -24.29 18.31
C VAL A 368 26.32 -22.91 18.90
N MET A 369 27.19 -22.46 19.81
CA MET A 369 27.23 -21.10 20.31
C MET A 369 28.61 -20.53 20.06
N ALA A 370 28.75 -19.32 19.54
CA ALA A 370 30.05 -18.68 19.34
C ALA A 370 29.94 -17.15 19.33
N GLY A 371 31.06 -16.52 19.70
CA GLY A 371 31.13 -15.05 19.71
C GLY A 371 32.44 -14.54 20.30
N PRO A 372 32.63 -13.20 20.36
CA PRO A 372 33.72 -12.58 21.09
C PRO A 372 33.63 -12.94 22.58
N LEU A 373 34.73 -13.32 23.19
CA LEU A 373 34.81 -13.60 24.62
C LEU A 373 35.21 -12.33 25.37
N ALA A 374 34.46 -11.98 26.43
CA ALA A 374 34.85 -10.87 27.30
C ALA A 374 36.08 -11.19 28.13
N ASP A 375 36.87 -10.17 28.44
CA ASP A 375 38.17 -10.32 29.10
C ASP A 375 38.09 -10.88 30.56
N ASP A 376 36.91 -10.81 31.18
CA ASP A 376 36.57 -11.25 32.53
C ASP A 376 35.87 -12.62 32.57
N LEU A 377 35.67 -13.28 31.45
CA LEU A 377 35.01 -14.58 31.31
C LEU A 377 35.97 -15.66 30.81
N ASP A 378 35.71 -16.88 31.22
CA ASP A 378 36.44 -18.06 30.72
C ASP A 378 35.51 -19.19 30.26
N ALA A 379 36.05 -20.30 29.78
CA ALA A 379 35.29 -21.45 29.31
C ALA A 379 34.45 -22.09 30.40
N ASN A 380 34.92 -22.05 31.65
CA ASN A 380 34.21 -22.68 32.79
C ASN A 380 32.94 -21.88 33.14
N ASP A 381 32.95 -20.56 33.00
CA ASP A 381 31.77 -19.72 33.26
C ASP A 381 30.60 -20.15 32.38
N PHE A 382 30.85 -20.42 31.09
CA PHE A 382 29.84 -20.91 30.16
C PHE A 382 29.40 -22.32 30.47
N LEU A 383 30.34 -23.23 30.79
CA LEU A 383 30.04 -24.61 31.11
C LEU A 383 29.14 -24.70 32.37
N ASP A 384 29.53 -23.98 33.43
CA ASP A 384 28.78 -23.91 34.67
C ASP A 384 27.37 -23.35 34.48
N LYS A 385 27.26 -22.29 33.70
CA LYS A 385 25.96 -21.64 33.40
C LYS A 385 25.04 -22.55 32.58
N ILE A 386 25.56 -23.25 31.56
CA ILE A 386 24.78 -24.21 30.78
C ILE A 386 24.31 -25.37 31.68
N HIS A 387 25.19 -25.97 32.48
CA HIS A 387 24.81 -27.02 33.40
C HIS A 387 23.80 -26.57 34.46
N GLN A 388 23.96 -25.36 34.97
CA GLN A 388 23.01 -24.78 35.93
C GLN A 388 21.63 -24.61 35.27
N ASN A 389 21.56 -24.11 34.06
CA ASN A 389 20.31 -23.91 33.34
C ASN A 389 19.64 -25.25 32.96
N ILE A 390 20.42 -26.28 32.57
CA ILE A 390 19.91 -27.66 32.40
C ILE A 390 19.26 -28.17 33.70
N ASN A 391 19.97 -28.01 34.83
CA ASN A 391 19.45 -28.46 36.14
C ASN A 391 18.19 -27.69 36.54
N ILE A 392 18.13 -26.40 36.31
CA ILE A 392 16.95 -25.57 36.57
C ILE A 392 15.78 -26.07 35.73
N TYR A 393 16.01 -26.28 34.42
CA TYR A 393 14.98 -26.75 33.49
C TYR A 393 14.40 -28.11 33.97
N ASN A 394 15.24 -29.09 34.26
CA ASN A 394 14.81 -30.43 34.74
C ASN A 394 14.03 -30.37 36.04
N LYS A 395 14.36 -29.44 36.95
CA LYS A 395 13.61 -29.25 38.19
C LYS A 395 12.27 -28.55 38.01
N MET A 396 12.18 -27.64 37.08
CA MET A 396 10.96 -26.86 36.83
C MET A 396 9.91 -27.61 35.99
N HIS A 397 10.38 -28.47 35.09
CA HIS A 397 9.52 -29.21 34.16
C HIS A 397 9.47 -30.68 34.58
N ASN A 398 8.28 -31.18 34.94
CA ASN A 398 8.08 -32.55 35.43
C ASN A 398 7.93 -33.52 34.22
N HIS A 399 8.92 -33.56 33.32
CA HIS A 399 8.94 -34.52 32.22
C HIS A 399 9.36 -35.92 32.75
N PRO A 400 8.95 -37.01 32.05
CA PRO A 400 9.34 -38.38 32.45
C PRO A 400 10.80 -38.70 32.07
N TYR A 401 11.55 -37.74 31.59
CA TYR A 401 12.98 -37.83 31.25
C TYR A 401 13.72 -36.53 31.65
N ASP A 402 15.00 -36.65 31.92
CA ASP A 402 15.87 -35.51 32.14
C ASP A 402 16.56 -35.11 30.83
N VAL A 403 16.53 -33.81 30.53
CA VAL A 403 17.31 -33.21 29.45
C VAL A 403 18.77 -33.19 29.92
N SER A 404 19.69 -33.64 29.06
CA SER A 404 21.14 -33.55 29.28
C SER A 404 21.86 -33.36 27.97
N ALA A 405 23.00 -32.70 28.00
CA ALA A 405 23.80 -32.43 26.82
C ALA A 405 25.26 -32.73 27.03
N SER A 406 25.98 -33.11 25.99
CA SER A 406 27.42 -33.16 25.96
C SER A 406 27.95 -31.84 25.37
N ILE A 407 29.00 -31.29 26.00
CA ILE A 407 29.45 -29.91 25.71
C ILE A 407 30.95 -29.91 25.46
N GLY A 408 31.38 -29.26 24.38
CA GLY A 408 32.76 -28.97 24.11
C GLY A 408 32.99 -27.48 23.90
N ILE A 409 34.02 -26.94 24.52
CA ILE A 409 34.31 -25.51 24.51
C ILE A 409 35.78 -25.28 24.08
N ILE A 410 35.97 -24.34 23.16
CA ILE A 410 37.29 -23.84 22.76
C ILE A 410 37.29 -22.32 22.89
N THR A 411 38.35 -21.80 23.47
CA THR A 411 38.61 -20.37 23.55
C THR A 411 40.05 -20.08 23.02
N GLY A 412 40.21 -18.93 22.39
CA GLY A 412 41.51 -18.49 21.91
C GLY A 412 41.46 -17.20 21.10
N ILE A 413 42.60 -16.65 20.78
CA ILE A 413 42.70 -15.50 19.87
C ILE A 413 42.81 -16.07 18.45
N PRO A 414 41.82 -15.83 17.57
CA PRO A 414 41.88 -16.32 16.19
C PRO A 414 42.94 -15.59 15.41
N THR A 415 43.63 -16.34 14.51
CA THR A 415 44.63 -15.80 13.60
C THR A 415 44.19 -15.94 12.16
N PRO A 416 44.82 -15.22 11.19
CA PRO A 416 44.43 -15.32 9.78
C PRO A 416 44.60 -16.74 9.19
N GLU A 417 45.41 -17.60 9.81
CA GLU A 417 45.63 -18.98 9.37
C GLU A 417 44.56 -19.96 9.89
N ILE A 418 43.78 -19.57 10.88
CA ILE A 418 42.75 -20.41 11.53
C ILE A 418 41.40 -19.92 11.10
N SER A 419 40.60 -20.79 10.51
CA SER A 419 39.22 -20.46 10.10
C SER A 419 38.22 -20.61 11.25
N LEU A 420 37.03 -20.02 11.11
CA LEU A 420 35.89 -20.25 12.03
C LEU A 420 35.54 -21.75 12.11
N ASP A 421 35.64 -22.47 10.99
CA ASP A 421 35.40 -23.90 10.92
C ASP A 421 36.39 -24.71 11.78
N ASP A 422 37.65 -24.29 11.86
CA ASP A 422 38.66 -24.94 12.71
C ASP A 422 38.31 -24.77 14.20
N PHE A 423 37.80 -23.59 14.61
CA PHE A 423 37.32 -23.37 15.96
C PHE A 423 36.10 -24.25 16.30
N ILE A 424 35.12 -24.31 15.40
CA ILE A 424 33.92 -25.13 15.58
C ILE A 424 34.30 -26.60 15.65
N LYS A 425 35.16 -27.06 14.76
CA LYS A 425 35.63 -28.45 14.72
C LYS A 425 36.41 -28.82 15.99
N ALA A 426 37.24 -27.94 16.51
CA ALA A 426 37.96 -28.19 17.76
C ALA A 426 36.98 -28.28 18.96
N ALA A 427 35.94 -27.45 18.99
CA ALA A 427 34.86 -27.55 19.99
C ALA A 427 34.10 -28.87 19.87
N ASP A 428 33.82 -29.32 18.64
CA ASP A 428 33.16 -30.60 18.38
C ASP A 428 33.99 -31.80 18.85
N GLU A 429 35.31 -31.78 18.64
CA GLU A 429 36.23 -32.79 19.12
C GLU A 429 36.23 -32.89 20.67
N GLU A 430 36.14 -31.77 21.38
CA GLU A 430 36.02 -31.75 22.84
C GLU A 430 34.61 -32.25 23.27
N MET A 431 33.54 -31.87 22.64
CA MET A 431 32.21 -32.36 22.88
C MET A 431 32.10 -33.89 22.71
N TYR A 432 32.75 -34.42 21.68
CA TYR A 432 32.80 -35.87 21.47
C TYR A 432 33.49 -36.64 22.60
N LYS A 433 34.56 -36.08 23.20
CA LYS A 433 35.21 -36.65 24.37
C LYS A 433 34.25 -36.69 25.58
N ASP A 434 33.53 -35.62 25.84
CA ASP A 434 32.52 -35.54 26.89
C ASP A 434 31.39 -36.54 26.64
N LYS A 435 30.94 -36.69 25.41
CA LYS A 435 29.88 -37.68 25.00
C LYS A 435 30.32 -39.13 25.30
N VAL A 436 31.57 -39.47 25.02
CA VAL A 436 32.14 -40.81 25.33
C VAL A 436 32.17 -41.07 26.86
N LEU A 437 32.55 -40.09 27.66
CA LEU A 437 32.54 -40.17 29.11
C LEU A 437 31.12 -40.37 29.66
N HIS A 438 30.15 -39.62 29.15
CA HIS A 438 28.75 -39.77 29.53
C HIS A 438 28.16 -41.16 29.20
N HIS A 439 28.53 -41.73 28.03
CA HIS A 439 28.13 -43.10 27.66
C HIS A 439 28.71 -44.15 28.65
N GLN A 440 29.96 -44.06 29.00
CA GLN A 440 30.62 -45.00 29.91
C GLN A 440 30.02 -44.97 31.36
N LEU A 441 29.62 -43.78 31.82
CA LEU A 441 28.97 -43.62 33.12
C LEU A 441 27.51 -44.13 33.18
N ARG A 442 26.84 -44.26 32.03
CA ARG A 442 25.47 -44.81 31.94
C ARG A 442 25.43 -46.35 31.78
N GLU A 443 26.56 -46.98 31.43
CA GLU A 443 26.68 -48.43 31.31
C GLU A 443 27.19 -49.13 32.61
N GLN A 444 27.57 -48.34 33.61
CA GLN A 444 27.87 -48.78 34.96
C GLN A 444 26.66 -48.64 35.91
#